data_23792df91bee8fe3b8fa86250e62b5d6
#
_entry.id   23792df91bee8fe3b8fa86250e62b5d6
#
_cell.length_a   1.000
_cell.length_b   1.000
_cell.length_c   1.000
_cell.angle_alpha   90.00
_cell.angle_beta   90.00
_cell.angle_gamma   90.00
#
_symmetry.space_group_name_H-M   'P 1'
#
loop_
_entity.id
_entity.type
_entity.pdbx_description
1 polymer ?
#
loop_
_entity_poly.entity_id
_entity_poly.type
_entity_poly.pdbx_seq_one_letter_code
_entity_poly.pdbx_strand_id
1 'polypeptide(L)'
;MNIASAYLKQVLDLQDFESWSSTRKHYLPSAYHRLFTEIDKHCEKFHRLPTIEDLKFEIRDTTTKDLIFAIDAIDVEAEPFMLLQYLKNEYTQKEILNSLEDYVDNSISFEDAEESVNHLHQIVLDIEDKVELQEPQESMQRIPLFEPD
;
A
#
# COMPACT_ATOMS: atom_id res chain seq x y z
N MET A 1 13.66 5.43 10.45
CA MET A 1 12.65 4.40 10.74
C MET A 1 12.01 3.92 9.45
N ASN A 2 11.79 2.63 9.35
CA ASN A 2 11.18 2.05 8.16
C ASN A 2 9.67 2.14 8.30
N ILE A 3 9.01 2.79 7.37
CA ILE A 3 7.57 3.01 7.44
C ILE A 3 6.80 1.70 7.38
N ALA A 4 7.25 0.75 6.56
CA ALA A 4 6.56 -0.54 6.44
C ALA A 4 6.58 -1.29 7.77
N SER A 5 7.73 -1.33 8.44
CA SER A 5 7.83 -1.99 9.74
C SER A 5 6.98 -1.26 10.79
N ALA A 6 7.01 0.07 10.76
CA ALA A 6 6.22 0.86 11.70
C ALA A 6 4.73 0.61 11.51
N TYR A 7 4.28 0.56 10.25
CA TYR A 7 2.89 0.30 9.95
C TYR A 7 2.47 -1.07 10.47
N LEU A 8 3.26 -2.10 10.17
CA LEU A 8 2.91 -3.45 10.59
C LEU A 8 2.90 -3.57 12.12
N LYS A 9 3.85 -2.92 12.78
CA LYS A 9 3.88 -2.92 14.25
C LYS A 9 2.57 -2.35 14.80
N GLN A 10 2.17 -1.20 14.31
CA GLN A 10 0.99 -0.53 14.84
C GLN A 10 -0.31 -1.22 14.46
N VAL A 11 -0.43 -1.69 13.22
CA VAL A 11 -1.68 -2.32 12.80
C VAL A 11 -1.90 -3.62 13.58
N LEU A 12 -0.84 -4.34 13.89
CA LEU A 12 -0.96 -5.58 14.65
C LEU A 12 -1.15 -5.32 16.13
N ASP A 13 -0.40 -4.38 16.70
CA ASP A 13 -0.54 -4.08 18.12
C ASP A 13 -1.91 -3.51 18.44
N LEU A 14 -2.43 -2.65 17.59
CA LEU A 14 -3.73 -2.02 17.83
C LEU A 14 -4.88 -2.82 17.21
N GLN A 15 -4.57 -3.90 16.53
CA GLN A 15 -5.56 -4.77 15.90
C GLN A 15 -6.50 -3.98 14.99
N ASP A 16 -5.91 -3.09 14.18
CA ASP A 16 -6.67 -2.18 13.33
C ASP A 16 -7.02 -2.86 12.02
N PHE A 17 -8.05 -3.69 12.06
CA PHE A 17 -8.46 -4.45 10.89
C PHE A 17 -8.93 -3.55 9.74
N GLU A 18 -9.50 -2.41 10.07
CA GLU A 18 -9.98 -1.51 9.03
C GLU A 18 -8.83 -1.00 8.16
N SER A 19 -7.74 -0.55 8.80
CA SER A 19 -6.56 -0.14 8.03
C SER A 19 -5.97 -1.31 7.27
N TRP A 20 -5.92 -2.50 7.89
CA TRP A 20 -5.40 -3.68 7.22
C TRP A 20 -6.19 -4.01 5.97
N SER A 21 -7.53 -3.89 6.02
CA SER A 21 -8.37 -4.24 4.89
C SER A 21 -8.14 -3.31 3.70
N SER A 22 -7.57 -2.13 3.93
CA SER A 22 -7.24 -1.20 2.86
C SER A 22 -5.80 -1.35 2.39
N THR A 23 -5.04 -2.27 2.97
CA THR A 23 -3.64 -2.47 2.62
C THR A 23 -3.53 -3.45 1.47
N ARG A 24 -2.67 -3.15 0.52
CA ARG A 24 -2.41 -4.07 -0.59
C ARG A 24 -0.96 -4.50 -0.52
N LYS A 25 -0.70 -5.75 -0.90
CA LYS A 25 0.64 -6.31 -0.80
C LYS A 25 1.66 -5.42 -1.50
N HIS A 26 1.29 -4.86 -2.65
CA HIS A 26 2.24 -4.09 -3.43
C HIS A 26 2.60 -2.74 -2.81
N TYR A 27 1.87 -2.26 -1.79
CA TYR A 27 2.27 -1.05 -1.08
C TYR A 27 3.52 -1.30 -0.23
N LEU A 28 3.80 -2.55 0.09
CA LEU A 28 4.93 -2.89 0.94
C LEU A 28 6.13 -3.33 0.10
N PRO A 29 7.35 -3.06 0.55
CA PRO A 29 8.52 -3.59 -0.16
C PRO A 29 8.46 -5.11 -0.23
N SER A 30 9.14 -5.69 -1.23
CA SER A 30 9.05 -7.13 -1.48
C SER A 30 9.46 -7.98 -0.28
N ALA A 31 10.38 -7.48 0.54
CA ALA A 31 10.84 -8.23 1.71
C ALA A 31 9.71 -8.52 2.71
N TYR A 32 8.59 -7.75 2.64
CA TYR A 32 7.47 -7.92 3.54
C TYR A 32 6.35 -8.76 2.95
N HIS A 33 6.47 -9.17 1.68
CA HIS A 33 5.36 -9.82 1.00
C HIS A 33 4.99 -11.17 1.62
N ARG A 34 6.01 -11.92 2.08
CA ARG A 34 5.72 -13.19 2.72
C ARG A 34 4.97 -12.98 4.03
N LEU A 35 5.38 -11.97 4.78
CA LEU A 35 4.71 -11.64 6.03
C LEU A 35 3.27 -11.20 5.76
N PHE A 36 3.07 -10.39 4.72
CA PHE A 36 1.73 -9.94 4.33
C PHE A 36 0.84 -11.17 4.07
N THR A 37 1.34 -12.14 3.33
CA THR A 37 0.59 -13.34 3.00
C THR A 37 0.23 -14.14 4.27
N GLU A 38 1.17 -14.22 5.21
CA GLU A 38 0.91 -14.96 6.45
C GLU A 38 -0.14 -14.26 7.30
N ILE A 39 -0.11 -12.93 7.34
CA ILE A 39 -1.13 -12.18 8.08
C ILE A 39 -2.50 -12.39 7.44
N ASP A 40 -2.59 -12.35 6.10
CA ASP A 40 -3.84 -12.55 5.42
C ASP A 40 -4.38 -13.96 5.66
N LYS A 41 -3.52 -14.96 5.65
CA LYS A 41 -3.95 -16.33 5.91
C LYS A 41 -4.55 -16.45 7.32
N HIS A 42 -3.93 -15.79 8.29
CA HIS A 42 -4.44 -15.82 9.66
C HIS A 42 -5.81 -15.16 9.72
N CYS A 43 -5.98 -14.03 9.03
CA CYS A 43 -7.25 -13.34 8.99
C CYS A 43 -8.35 -14.21 8.40
N GLU A 44 -8.03 -14.94 7.33
CA GLU A 44 -9.03 -15.82 6.71
C GLU A 44 -9.41 -16.96 7.61
N LYS A 45 -8.44 -17.48 8.36
CA LYS A 45 -8.69 -18.64 9.19
C LYS A 45 -9.38 -18.28 10.50
N PHE A 46 -8.98 -17.20 11.13
CA PHE A 46 -9.46 -16.85 12.45
C PHE A 46 -10.37 -15.61 12.50
N HIS A 47 -10.57 -14.95 11.38
CA HIS A 47 -11.43 -13.78 11.24
C HIS A 47 -10.99 -12.62 12.15
N ARG A 48 -9.69 -12.50 12.36
CA ARG A 48 -9.12 -11.39 13.09
C ARG A 48 -7.64 -11.29 12.74
N LEU A 49 -7.05 -10.14 13.03
CA LEU A 49 -5.62 -9.98 12.81
C LEU A 49 -4.83 -10.80 13.81
N PRO A 50 -3.67 -11.33 13.42
CA PRO A 50 -2.81 -12.00 14.38
C PRO A 50 -2.14 -10.97 15.26
N THR A 51 -1.69 -11.39 16.42
CA THR A 51 -0.79 -10.57 17.23
C THR A 51 0.63 -10.89 16.75
N ILE A 52 1.59 -10.07 17.17
CA ILE A 52 2.99 -10.37 16.86
C ILE A 52 3.38 -11.70 17.49
N GLU A 53 2.85 -11.98 18.66
CA GLU A 53 3.12 -13.24 19.34
C GLU A 53 2.59 -14.43 18.53
N ASP A 54 1.39 -14.30 17.97
CA ASP A 54 0.82 -15.35 17.11
C ASP A 54 1.74 -15.63 15.94
N LEU A 55 2.27 -14.57 15.33
CA LEU A 55 3.12 -14.73 14.16
C LEU A 55 4.45 -15.38 14.51
N LYS A 56 4.97 -15.11 15.69
CA LYS A 56 6.20 -15.76 16.15
C LYS A 56 6.03 -17.27 16.24
N PHE A 57 4.83 -17.73 16.55
CA PHE A 57 4.57 -19.15 16.64
C PHE A 57 4.24 -19.76 15.27
N GLU A 58 3.54 -19.02 14.43
CA GLU A 58 3.06 -19.57 13.16
C GLU A 58 4.08 -19.60 12.05
N ILE A 59 4.96 -18.63 12.03
CA ILE A 59 5.92 -18.53 10.92
C ILE A 59 7.16 -19.32 11.23
N ARG A 60 7.56 -20.16 10.26
CA ARG A 60 8.72 -20.99 10.42
C ARG A 60 9.91 -20.55 9.61
N ASP A 61 9.67 -19.77 8.57
CA ASP A 61 10.72 -19.27 7.72
C ASP A 61 11.64 -18.32 8.50
N THR A 62 12.93 -18.59 8.51
CA THR A 62 13.88 -17.84 9.32
C THR A 62 13.92 -16.36 8.95
N THR A 63 13.94 -16.06 7.67
CA THR A 63 14.03 -14.67 7.22
C THR A 63 12.80 -13.89 7.67
N THR A 64 11.62 -14.46 7.50
CA THR A 64 10.39 -13.79 7.90
C THR A 64 10.31 -13.69 9.42
N LYS A 65 10.79 -14.69 10.12
CA LYS A 65 10.78 -14.68 11.57
C LYS A 65 11.69 -13.59 12.12
N ASP A 66 12.86 -13.41 11.50
CA ASP A 66 13.78 -12.35 11.88
C ASP A 66 13.14 -10.99 11.67
N LEU A 67 12.38 -10.84 10.59
CA LEU A 67 11.67 -9.61 10.31
C LEU A 67 10.63 -9.32 11.41
N ILE A 68 9.92 -10.34 11.86
CA ILE A 68 8.93 -10.17 12.91
C ILE A 68 9.60 -9.73 14.22
N PHE A 69 10.73 -10.31 14.56
CA PHE A 69 11.44 -9.90 15.76
C PHE A 69 11.94 -8.46 15.64
N ALA A 70 12.37 -8.06 14.46
CA ALA A 70 12.80 -6.68 14.22
C ALA A 70 11.63 -5.72 14.36
N ILE A 71 10.46 -6.09 13.85
CA ILE A 71 9.26 -5.27 13.96
C ILE A 71 8.85 -5.15 15.43
N ASP A 72 8.90 -6.25 16.16
CA ASP A 72 8.51 -6.25 17.55
C ASP A 72 9.38 -5.31 18.39
N ALA A 73 10.61 -5.12 17.99
CA ALA A 73 11.56 -4.33 18.75
C ALA A 73 11.43 -2.81 18.58
N ILE A 74 10.64 -2.34 17.62
CA ILE A 74 10.56 -0.90 17.38
C ILE A 74 9.45 -0.27 18.19
N ASP A 75 9.61 1.01 18.46
CA ASP A 75 8.65 1.79 19.20
C ASP A 75 8.01 2.77 18.24
N VAL A 76 6.70 2.77 18.14
CA VAL A 76 6.01 3.62 17.18
C VAL A 76 4.80 4.23 17.87
N GLU A 77 4.58 5.52 17.63
CA GLU A 77 3.41 6.18 18.19
C GLU A 77 2.43 6.67 17.12
N ALA A 78 2.84 6.69 15.86
CA ALA A 78 1.96 7.15 14.80
C ALA A 78 0.82 6.17 14.58
N GLU A 79 -0.32 6.68 14.12
CA GLU A 79 -1.48 5.84 13.90
C GLU A 79 -1.35 5.00 12.64
N PRO A 80 -1.90 3.79 12.63
CA PRO A 80 -1.77 2.90 11.47
C PRO A 80 -2.28 3.52 10.17
N PHE A 81 -3.42 4.20 10.23
CA PHE A 81 -3.98 4.80 9.02
C PHE A 81 -3.04 5.84 8.41
N MET A 82 -2.40 6.64 9.27
CA MET A 82 -1.47 7.64 8.78
C MET A 82 -0.25 6.98 8.13
N LEU A 83 0.26 5.92 8.75
CA LEU A 83 1.40 5.21 8.20
C LEU A 83 1.04 4.53 6.87
N LEU A 84 -0.19 4.05 6.76
CA LEU A 84 -0.67 3.46 5.52
C LEU A 84 -0.70 4.51 4.40
N GLN A 85 -1.09 5.75 4.72
CA GLN A 85 -1.09 6.81 3.73
C GLN A 85 0.33 7.12 3.24
N TYR A 86 1.31 7.11 4.14
CA TYR A 86 2.69 7.32 3.74
C TYR A 86 3.19 6.18 2.84
N LEU A 87 2.83 4.94 3.15
CA LEU A 87 3.22 3.81 2.30
C LEU A 87 2.59 3.94 0.91
N LYS A 88 1.32 4.31 0.86
CA LYS A 88 0.62 4.46 -0.38
C LYS A 88 1.23 5.58 -1.22
N ASN A 89 1.58 6.70 -0.57
CA ASN A 89 2.20 7.81 -1.27
C ASN A 89 3.57 7.43 -1.83
N GLU A 90 4.38 6.72 -1.05
CA GLU A 90 5.68 6.27 -1.51
C GLU A 90 5.55 5.35 -2.71
N TYR A 91 4.62 4.42 -2.64
CA TYR A 91 4.40 3.48 -3.75
C TYR A 91 3.95 4.24 -5.00
N THR A 92 3.03 5.19 -4.83
CA THR A 92 2.49 5.96 -5.93
C THR A 92 3.60 6.76 -6.62
N GLN A 93 4.48 7.40 -5.83
CA GLN A 93 5.56 8.17 -6.40
C GLN A 93 6.52 7.30 -7.19
N LYS A 94 6.82 6.10 -6.70
CA LYS A 94 7.69 5.19 -7.41
C LYS A 94 7.06 4.72 -8.72
N GLU A 95 5.74 4.44 -8.70
CA GLU A 95 5.05 4.01 -9.90
C GLU A 95 5.04 5.12 -10.95
N ILE A 96 4.83 6.36 -10.52
CA ILE A 96 4.86 7.48 -11.43
C ILE A 96 6.24 7.60 -12.08
N LEU A 97 7.30 7.57 -11.27
CA LEU A 97 8.63 7.70 -11.80
C LEU A 97 9.01 6.58 -12.76
N ASN A 98 8.70 5.33 -12.38
CA ASN A 98 9.03 4.19 -13.22
C ASN A 98 8.25 4.21 -14.54
N SER A 99 6.97 4.57 -14.47
CA SER A 99 6.12 4.60 -15.64
C SER A 99 6.52 5.72 -16.59
N LEU A 100 6.92 6.88 -16.05
CA LEU A 100 7.36 7.98 -16.90
C LEU A 100 8.70 7.69 -17.55
N GLU A 101 9.60 7.01 -16.81
CA GLU A 101 10.88 6.62 -17.39
C GLU A 101 10.66 5.67 -18.55
N ASP A 102 9.80 4.67 -18.36
CA ASP A 102 9.51 3.72 -19.42
C ASP A 102 8.84 4.42 -20.61
N TYR A 103 7.95 5.36 -20.33
CA TYR A 103 7.25 6.10 -21.36
C TYR A 103 8.24 6.91 -22.21
N VAL A 104 9.15 7.62 -21.54
CA VAL A 104 10.13 8.43 -22.23
C VAL A 104 11.07 7.56 -23.06
N ASP A 105 11.49 6.42 -22.52
CA ASP A 105 12.45 5.57 -23.20
C ASP A 105 11.87 4.78 -24.36
N ASN A 106 10.60 4.38 -24.23
CA ASN A 106 10.07 3.36 -25.15
C ASN A 106 8.76 3.72 -25.85
N SER A 107 8.04 4.72 -25.39
CA SER A 107 6.69 4.93 -25.88
C SER A 107 6.43 6.26 -26.56
N ILE A 108 7.27 7.25 -26.36
CA ILE A 108 7.06 8.53 -27.02
C ILE A 108 7.31 8.39 -28.50
N SER A 109 6.37 8.85 -29.29
CA SER A 109 6.50 8.83 -30.74
C SER A 109 6.55 10.26 -31.24
N PHE A 110 7.62 10.60 -31.97
CA PHE A 110 7.72 11.93 -32.54
C PHE A 110 6.94 12.02 -33.86
N GLU A 111 6.45 10.87 -34.33
CA GLU A 111 5.70 10.86 -35.57
C GLU A 111 4.20 10.85 -35.33
N ASP A 112 3.77 10.40 -34.16
CA ASP A 112 2.36 10.31 -33.82
C ASP A 112 2.14 10.82 -32.42
N ALA A 113 1.89 12.10 -32.30
CA ALA A 113 1.68 12.74 -31.01
C ALA A 113 0.41 12.25 -30.33
N GLU A 114 -0.62 11.96 -31.13
CA GLU A 114 -1.88 11.50 -30.56
C GLU A 114 -1.72 10.15 -29.89
N GLU A 115 -0.96 9.26 -30.51
CA GLU A 115 -0.70 7.95 -29.92
C GLU A 115 0.08 8.09 -28.64
N SER A 116 1.06 9.00 -28.60
CA SER A 116 1.86 9.23 -27.41
C SER A 116 1.00 9.75 -26.26
N VAL A 117 0.07 10.65 -26.55
CA VAL A 117 -0.83 11.19 -25.52
C VAL A 117 -1.76 10.11 -25.00
N ASN A 118 -2.28 9.27 -25.89
CA ASN A 118 -3.16 8.18 -25.48
C ASN A 118 -2.43 7.18 -24.58
N HIS A 119 -1.18 6.89 -24.89
CA HIS A 119 -0.39 5.98 -24.07
C HIS A 119 -0.14 6.59 -22.68
N LEU A 120 0.17 7.88 -22.62
CA LEU A 120 0.37 8.54 -21.34
C LEU A 120 -0.91 8.51 -20.51
N HIS A 121 -2.05 8.73 -21.17
CA HIS A 121 -3.32 8.69 -20.48
C HIS A 121 -3.58 7.29 -19.89
N GLN A 122 -3.22 6.25 -20.63
CA GLN A 122 -3.41 4.89 -20.14
C GLN A 122 -2.52 4.63 -18.93
N ILE A 123 -1.31 5.17 -18.90
CA ILE A 123 -0.42 5.04 -17.75
C ILE A 123 -1.07 5.65 -16.51
N VAL A 124 -1.68 6.83 -16.65
CA VAL A 124 -2.34 7.48 -15.53
C VAL A 124 -3.48 6.61 -15.01
N LEU A 125 -4.29 6.05 -15.90
CA LEU A 125 -5.40 5.21 -15.49
C LEU A 125 -4.91 3.95 -14.77
N ASP A 126 -3.83 3.36 -15.25
CA ASP A 126 -3.28 2.15 -14.64
C ASP A 126 -2.75 2.44 -13.22
N ILE A 127 -2.12 3.58 -13.02
CA ILE A 127 -1.62 3.95 -11.70
C ILE A 127 -2.78 4.19 -10.75
N GLU A 128 -3.81 4.90 -11.20
CA GLU A 128 -4.98 5.16 -10.37
C GLU A 128 -5.62 3.84 -9.91
N ASP A 129 -5.68 2.88 -10.79
CA ASP A 129 -6.27 1.60 -10.46
C ASP A 129 -5.40 0.84 -9.44
N LYS A 130 -4.08 0.83 -9.66
CA LYS A 130 -3.18 0.12 -8.77
C LYS A 130 -3.15 0.65 -7.37
N VAL A 131 -3.23 1.96 -7.19
CA VAL A 131 -3.16 2.56 -5.88
C VAL A 131 -4.54 2.83 -5.30
N GLU A 132 -5.58 2.54 -6.06
CA GLU A 132 -6.96 2.73 -5.60
C GLU A 132 -7.16 4.12 -5.04
N LEU A 133 -6.74 5.11 -5.83
CA LEU A 133 -6.89 6.48 -5.39
C LEU A 133 -8.35 6.84 -5.28
N GLN A 134 -8.67 7.47 -4.14
CA GLN A 134 -10.00 7.88 -3.97
C GLN A 134 -10.27 9.07 -4.78
N GLU A 135 -11.38 9.10 -5.39
CA GLU A 135 -11.68 10.20 -6.14
C GLU A 135 -11.96 11.25 -5.24
N PRO A 136 -11.43 12.33 -5.51
CA PRO A 136 -11.69 13.47 -4.72
C PRO A 136 -13.15 13.65 -4.62
N GLN A 137 -13.81 13.10 -5.55
CA GLN A 137 -15.14 13.27 -5.55
C GLN A 137 -15.75 12.58 -4.47
N GLU A 138 -15.17 11.58 -4.03
CA GLU A 138 -15.74 11.04 -2.99
C GLU A 138 -15.72 11.88 -1.94
N SER A 139 -14.70 12.59 -1.90
CA SER A 139 -14.67 13.48 -0.89
C SER A 139 -15.54 14.52 -1.30
N MET A 140 -15.70 14.67 -2.40
CA MET A 140 -16.40 15.67 -2.74
C MET A 140 -17.66 15.45 -2.84
N GLN A 141 -17.83 14.47 -3.08
CA GLN A 141 -19.06 14.31 -3.14
C GLN A 141 -19.56 14.89 -2.11
N ARG A 142 -18.79 15.20 -1.54
CA ARG A 142 -19.08 15.86 -0.57
C ARG A 142 -19.49 17.07 -0.95
N ILE A 143 -19.32 17.46 -1.85
CA ILE A 143 -19.76 18.46 -2.08
C ILE A 143 -20.80 18.73 -2.40
N PRO A 144 -21.20 18.52 -2.51
CA PRO A 144 -22.05 18.77 -2.68
C PRO A 144 -22.69 19.37 -2.33
N LEU A 145 -22.32 19.62 -2.20
CA LEU A 145 -22.80 20.06 -1.99
C LEU A 145 -23.24 20.96 -2.26
N PHE A 146 -23.07 21.21 -2.75
CA PHE A 146 -23.42 21.96 -3.16
C PHE A 146 -24.54 22.13 -3.43
N GLU A 147 -24.89 21.78 -3.17
CA GLU A 147 -25.83 21.84 -3.27
C GLU A 147 -26.54 22.47 -2.99
N PRO A 148 -26.91 22.87 -3.06
CA PRO A 148 -27.50 23.48 -2.84
C PRO A 148 -28.40 23.73 -2.66
N ASP A 149 -28.72 23.87 -2.65
CA ASP A 149 -29.56 24.15 -2.48
C ASP A 149 -30.03 24.32 -2.26
#